data_3d4987356670ed99610b2494480bbf36
#
_entry.id   3d4987356670ed99610b2494480bbf36
#
_cell.length_a   1.000
_cell.length_b   1.000
_cell.length_c   1.000
_cell.angle_alpha   90.00
_cell.angle_beta   90.00
_cell.angle_gamma   90.00
#
_symmetry.space_group_name_H-M   'P 1'
#
loop_
_entity.id
_entity.type
_entity.pdbx_description
1 polymer ?
#
loop_
_entity_poly.entity_id
_entity_poly.type
_entity_poly.pdbx_seq_one_letter_code
_entity_poly.pdbx_strand_id
1 'polypeptide(L)'
;MMTMNAEEIILNAGLRPTKARLAVLNSIAEASSALSHPEILEQLSEQKEFDRVTVYRVLDWLTEHQLIHRISGDNRAWKFQLSQQRYTAVTSQSDIGMLAQNHRHAHLHCNVCGQITCIHELEPHFPQAALDKYQVGTIDINIKGVCLQCAGLVEN
;
A
#
# COMPACT_ATOMS: atom_id res chain seq x y z
N MET A 1 -7.74 17.68 7.75
CA MET A 1 -6.81 16.53 7.78
C MET A 1 -5.57 16.93 7.01
N MET A 2 -4.41 16.96 7.63
CA MET A 2 -3.15 17.24 6.94
C MET A 2 -2.78 15.99 6.13
N THR A 3 -2.99 16.03 4.83
CA THR A 3 -2.41 15.06 3.91
C THR A 3 -0.90 15.32 3.89
N MET A 4 -0.12 14.39 4.42
CA MET A 4 1.34 14.48 4.34
C MET A 4 1.75 14.50 2.86
N ASN A 5 2.57 15.48 2.49
CA ASN A 5 3.14 15.60 1.17
C ASN A 5 4.13 14.44 0.94
N ALA A 6 4.23 13.93 -0.29
CA ALA A 6 5.17 12.86 -0.65
C ALA A 6 6.62 13.16 -0.26
N GLU A 7 7.03 14.42 -0.29
CA GLU A 7 8.36 14.85 0.15
C GLU A 7 8.55 14.61 1.66
N GLU A 8 7.57 15.01 2.47
CA GLU A 8 7.59 14.76 3.92
C GLU A 8 7.63 13.27 4.25
N ILE A 9 6.89 12.46 3.51
CA ILE A 9 6.88 10.98 3.70
C ILE A 9 8.29 10.42 3.48
N ILE A 10 8.96 10.80 2.38
CA ILE A 10 10.30 10.33 2.05
C ILE A 10 11.33 10.84 3.05
N LEU A 11 11.28 12.11 3.42
CA LEU A 11 12.21 12.72 4.37
C LEU A 11 12.06 12.16 5.79
N ASN A 12 10.82 11.94 6.24
CA ASN A 12 10.54 11.34 7.55
C ASN A 12 11.03 9.88 7.65
N ALA A 13 11.10 9.19 6.52
CA ALA A 13 11.70 7.86 6.43
C ALA A 13 13.26 7.91 6.41
N GLY A 14 13.87 9.09 6.51
CA GLY A 14 15.32 9.27 6.43
C GLY A 14 15.89 9.07 5.02
N LEU A 15 15.05 9.18 3.99
CA LEU A 15 15.38 8.86 2.61
C LEU A 15 15.54 10.13 1.78
N ARG A 16 16.26 10.01 0.65
CA ARG A 16 16.48 11.14 -0.26
C ARG A 16 15.36 11.23 -1.29
N PRO A 17 14.63 12.36 -1.38
CA PRO A 17 13.67 12.60 -2.43
C PRO A 17 14.37 12.80 -3.78
N THR A 18 13.76 12.30 -4.85
CA THR A 18 14.13 12.61 -6.24
C THR A 18 12.86 12.94 -7.01
N LYS A 19 12.97 13.63 -8.14
CA LYS A 19 11.82 14.04 -8.95
C LYS A 19 10.93 12.85 -9.30
N ALA A 20 11.52 11.74 -9.73
CA ALA A 20 10.78 10.52 -10.06
C ALA A 20 10.08 9.89 -8.84
N ARG A 21 10.75 9.83 -7.70
CA ARG A 21 10.16 9.29 -6.45
C ARG A 21 8.98 10.11 -5.96
N LEU A 22 9.13 11.44 -6.01
CA LEU A 22 8.04 12.36 -5.65
C LEU A 22 6.85 12.21 -6.58
N ALA A 23 7.08 12.19 -7.89
CA ALA A 23 6.00 12.07 -8.88
C ALA A 23 5.21 10.76 -8.72
N VAL A 24 5.88 9.62 -8.60
CA VAL A 24 5.24 8.31 -8.40
C VAL A 24 4.51 8.25 -7.06
N LEU A 25 5.13 8.73 -5.98
CA LEU A 25 4.52 8.68 -4.65
C LEU A 25 3.31 9.62 -4.53
N ASN A 26 3.35 10.82 -5.14
CA ASN A 26 2.19 11.71 -5.21
C ASN A 26 1.03 11.08 -5.97
N SER A 27 1.30 10.47 -7.14
CA SER A 27 0.27 9.75 -7.91
C SER A 27 -0.45 8.69 -7.08
N ILE A 28 0.29 7.94 -6.25
CA ILE A 28 -0.28 6.91 -5.38
C ILE A 28 -1.01 7.55 -4.17
N ALA A 29 -0.45 8.61 -3.58
CA ALA A 29 -1.02 9.25 -2.40
C ALA A 29 -2.33 9.99 -2.68
N GLU A 30 -2.47 10.56 -3.88
CA GLU A 30 -3.67 11.28 -4.32
C GLU A 30 -4.78 10.35 -4.83
N ALA A 31 -4.44 9.09 -5.10
CA ALA A 31 -5.40 8.12 -5.59
C ALA A 31 -6.38 7.68 -4.50
N SER A 32 -7.66 7.61 -4.85
CA SER A 32 -8.71 7.09 -3.96
C SER A 32 -8.68 5.56 -3.81
N SER A 33 -7.91 4.86 -4.65
CA SER A 33 -7.77 3.40 -4.65
C SER A 33 -6.36 2.99 -5.06
N ALA A 34 -6.01 1.73 -4.84
CA ALA A 34 -4.73 1.19 -5.28
C ALA A 34 -4.59 1.26 -6.81
N LEU A 35 -3.44 1.73 -7.29
CA LEU A 35 -3.12 1.90 -8.70
C LEU A 35 -2.21 0.77 -9.21
N SER A 36 -2.47 0.30 -10.42
CA SER A 36 -1.56 -0.56 -11.16
C SER A 36 -0.44 0.26 -11.81
N HIS A 37 0.64 -0.41 -12.21
CA HIS A 37 1.73 0.24 -12.93
C HIS A 37 1.28 0.98 -14.23
N PRO A 38 0.41 0.40 -15.08
CA PRO A 38 -0.12 1.12 -16.25
C PRO A 38 -0.89 2.38 -15.87
N GLU A 39 -1.73 2.35 -14.82
CA GLU A 39 -2.50 3.50 -14.35
C GLU A 39 -1.58 4.62 -13.85
N ILE A 40 -0.51 4.28 -13.13
CA ILE A 40 0.51 5.25 -12.68
C ILE A 40 1.22 5.87 -13.88
N LEU A 41 1.63 5.04 -14.86
CA LEU A 41 2.26 5.54 -16.08
C LEU A 41 1.35 6.49 -16.85
N GLU A 42 0.07 6.19 -16.97
CA GLU A 42 -0.90 7.03 -17.64
C GLU A 42 -1.00 8.40 -16.98
N GLN A 43 -1.11 8.44 -15.65
CA GLN A 43 -1.14 9.71 -14.90
C GLN A 43 0.14 10.53 -15.07
N LEU A 44 1.31 9.87 -15.17
CA LEU A 44 2.59 10.53 -15.35
C LEU A 44 2.92 10.85 -16.82
N SER A 45 2.19 10.27 -17.78
CA SER A 45 2.43 10.44 -19.21
C SER A 45 2.21 11.86 -19.70
N GLU A 46 1.33 12.63 -19.04
CA GLU A 46 1.09 14.04 -19.36
C GLU A 46 2.37 14.89 -19.18
N GLN A 47 3.23 14.48 -18.27
CA GLN A 47 4.50 15.18 -17.98
C GLN A 47 5.65 14.72 -18.88
N LYS A 48 5.52 13.60 -19.62
CA LYS A 48 6.54 12.99 -20.53
C LYS A 48 7.96 12.87 -19.93
N GLU A 49 8.09 12.89 -18.60
CA GLU A 49 9.39 13.00 -17.94
C GLU A 49 9.98 11.65 -17.53
N PHE A 50 9.14 10.60 -17.43
CA PHE A 50 9.58 9.32 -16.90
C PHE A 50 9.23 8.18 -17.85
N ASP A 51 10.21 7.36 -18.15
CA ASP A 51 10.01 6.14 -18.90
C ASP A 51 9.46 5.01 -17.99
N ARG A 52 8.96 3.96 -18.65
CA ARG A 52 8.38 2.79 -17.98
C ARG A 52 9.37 2.13 -17.01
N VAL A 53 10.65 2.05 -17.37
CA VAL A 53 11.69 1.40 -16.56
C VAL A 53 11.95 2.21 -15.29
N THR A 54 11.99 3.53 -15.42
CA THR A 54 12.16 4.44 -14.28
C THR A 54 11.03 4.27 -13.28
N VAL A 55 9.78 4.22 -13.75
CA VAL A 55 8.60 4.03 -12.86
C VAL A 55 8.67 2.68 -12.15
N TYR A 56 9.03 1.59 -12.84
CA TYR A 56 9.22 0.27 -12.21
C TYR A 56 10.27 0.30 -11.11
N ARG A 57 11.43 0.88 -11.37
CA ARG A 57 12.52 1.00 -10.39
C ARG A 57 12.10 1.82 -9.17
N VAL A 58 11.33 2.87 -9.38
CA VAL A 58 10.82 3.70 -8.29
C VAL A 58 9.79 2.93 -7.45
N LEU A 59 8.88 2.19 -8.07
CA LEU A 59 7.90 1.36 -7.37
C LEU A 59 8.57 0.27 -6.53
N ASP A 60 9.58 -0.40 -7.09
CA ASP A 60 10.38 -1.38 -6.35
C ASP A 60 11.07 -0.72 -5.16
N TRP A 61 11.72 0.43 -5.37
CA TRP A 61 12.40 1.16 -4.32
C TRP A 61 11.44 1.62 -3.22
N LEU A 62 10.27 2.19 -3.57
CA LEU A 62 9.25 2.61 -2.60
C LEU A 62 8.70 1.42 -1.79
N THR A 63 8.57 0.27 -2.42
CA THR A 63 8.11 -0.97 -1.78
C THR A 63 9.18 -1.52 -0.82
N GLU A 64 10.44 -1.56 -1.23
CA GLU A 64 11.58 -1.99 -0.39
C GLU A 64 11.72 -1.14 0.88
N HIS A 65 11.46 0.17 0.76
CA HIS A 65 11.50 1.11 1.88
C HIS A 65 10.15 1.23 2.61
N GLN A 66 9.19 0.35 2.30
CA GLN A 66 7.90 0.25 2.98
C GLN A 66 7.03 1.53 2.93
N LEU A 67 7.29 2.42 1.98
CA LEU A 67 6.49 3.62 1.76
C LEU A 67 5.18 3.31 1.03
N ILE A 68 5.20 2.28 0.21
CA ILE A 68 4.04 1.70 -0.46
C ILE A 68 4.03 0.19 -0.28
N HIS A 69 2.87 -0.44 -0.44
CA HIS A 69 2.76 -1.90 -0.45
C HIS A 69 2.05 -2.38 -1.72
N ARG A 70 2.35 -3.61 -2.09
CA ARG A 70 1.75 -4.30 -3.23
C ARG A 70 0.50 -5.04 -2.79
N ILE A 71 -0.53 -4.97 -3.61
CA ILE A 71 -1.79 -5.69 -3.42
C ILE A 71 -2.02 -6.53 -4.67
N SER A 72 -2.40 -7.79 -4.50
CA SER A 72 -2.78 -8.65 -5.62
C SER A 72 -4.12 -8.19 -6.20
N GLY A 73 -4.11 -7.73 -7.44
CA GLY A 73 -5.34 -7.38 -8.16
C GLY A 73 -6.04 -8.60 -8.76
N ASP A 74 -7.30 -8.43 -9.20
CA ASP A 74 -8.12 -9.52 -9.74
C ASP A 74 -7.54 -10.19 -11.01
N ASN A 75 -6.72 -9.49 -11.78
CA ASN A 75 -6.11 -9.97 -13.03
C ASN A 75 -4.64 -10.37 -12.87
N ARG A 76 -4.19 -10.77 -11.67
CA ARG A 76 -2.79 -11.05 -11.36
C ARG A 76 -1.86 -9.85 -11.58
N ALA A 77 -2.39 -8.67 -11.85
CA ALA A 77 -1.62 -7.44 -11.90
C ALA A 77 -1.42 -6.92 -10.48
N TRP A 78 -0.19 -6.51 -10.16
CA TRP A 78 0.10 -5.84 -8.90
C TRP A 78 -0.52 -4.44 -8.91
N LYS A 79 -1.17 -4.09 -7.82
CA LYS A 79 -1.58 -2.72 -7.51
C LYS A 79 -0.78 -2.19 -6.32
N PHE A 80 -0.59 -0.90 -6.27
CA PHE A 80 0.22 -0.21 -5.27
C PHE A 80 -0.63 0.78 -4.50
N GLN A 81 -0.42 0.83 -3.21
CA GLN A 81 -1.10 1.76 -2.30
C GLN A 81 -0.10 2.29 -1.27
N LEU A 82 -0.34 3.51 -0.79
CA LEU A 82 0.47 4.13 0.25
C LEU A 82 0.41 3.27 1.53
N SER A 83 1.58 2.97 2.10
CA SER A 83 1.63 2.33 3.40
C SER A 83 1.22 3.34 4.46
N GLN A 84 0.11 3.11 5.14
CA GLN A 84 -0.25 3.90 6.31
C GLN A 84 0.64 3.45 7.48
N GLN A 85 1.87 3.95 7.49
CA GLN A 85 2.69 3.84 8.69
C GLN A 85 2.05 4.73 9.75
N ARG A 86 1.39 4.13 10.73
CA ARG A 86 1.25 4.81 12.01
C ARG A 86 2.66 4.94 12.56
N TYR A 87 3.24 6.12 12.45
CA TYR A 87 4.38 6.51 13.27
C TYR A 87 3.92 6.63 14.72
N THR A 88 3.54 5.52 15.31
CA THR A 88 3.56 5.41 16.76
C THR A 88 5.01 5.12 17.11
N ALA A 89 5.64 6.08 17.76
CA ALA A 89 6.93 5.90 18.38
C ALA A 89 6.93 4.57 19.14
N VAL A 90 7.63 3.57 18.60
CA VAL A 90 7.78 2.28 19.25
C VAL A 90 8.82 2.46 20.33
N THR A 91 8.37 2.77 21.54
CA THR A 91 9.11 2.50 22.75
C THR A 91 8.58 1.20 23.33
N SER A 92 9.09 0.09 22.87
CA SER A 92 9.40 -1.07 23.71
C SER A 92 9.88 -2.24 22.87
N GLN A 93 11.08 -2.66 23.22
CA GLN A 93 11.71 -3.91 22.82
C GLN A 93 10.85 -5.08 23.30
N SER A 94 10.37 -5.90 22.39
CA SER A 94 10.26 -7.33 22.58
C SER A 94 10.30 -7.98 21.20
N ASP A 95 11.43 -8.61 20.99
CA ASP A 95 11.81 -9.41 19.86
C ASP A 95 10.78 -10.50 19.53
N ILE A 96 10.78 -10.88 18.29
CA ILE A 96 10.11 -11.96 17.60
C ILE A 96 8.97 -11.43 16.69
N GLY A 97 9.33 -11.06 15.51
CA GLY A 97 8.35 -10.83 14.45
C GLY A 97 8.66 -9.73 13.43
N MET A 98 9.93 -9.46 13.16
CA MET A 98 10.33 -8.44 12.17
C MET A 98 9.89 -8.75 10.72
N LEU A 99 9.34 -9.93 10.46
CA LEU A 99 8.95 -10.37 9.11
C LEU A 99 7.47 -10.18 8.77
N ALA A 100 6.63 -9.76 9.73
CA ALA A 100 5.17 -9.73 9.52
C ALA A 100 4.52 -8.33 9.71
N GLN A 101 5.29 -7.26 9.90
CA GLN A 101 4.70 -5.97 10.28
C GLN A 101 4.01 -5.20 9.15
N ASN A 102 4.22 -5.57 7.89
CA ASN A 102 3.72 -4.80 6.76
C ASN A 102 2.33 -5.20 6.25
N HIS A 103 1.76 -6.32 6.68
CA HIS A 103 0.49 -6.82 6.18
C HIS A 103 -0.43 -7.35 7.28
N ARG A 104 -0.58 -6.59 8.37
CA ARG A 104 -1.52 -6.94 9.45
C ARG A 104 -2.95 -6.45 9.21
N HIS A 105 -3.27 -6.03 8.00
CA HIS A 105 -4.60 -5.56 7.64
C HIS A 105 -5.13 -6.31 6.43
N ALA A 106 -6.45 -6.31 6.28
CA ALA A 106 -7.10 -6.92 5.14
C ALA A 106 -7.34 -5.89 4.02
N HIS A 107 -7.45 -6.38 2.79
CA HIS A 107 -7.83 -5.56 1.64
C HIS A 107 -9.22 -5.97 1.17
N LEU A 108 -10.16 -5.04 1.16
CA LEU A 108 -11.49 -5.24 0.59
C LEU A 108 -11.47 -4.88 -0.89
N HIS A 109 -11.77 -5.86 -1.72
CA HIS A 109 -12.00 -5.69 -3.16
C HIS A 109 -13.51 -5.53 -3.38
N CYS A 110 -13.93 -4.34 -3.81
CA CYS A 110 -15.34 -4.09 -4.09
C CYS A 110 -15.76 -4.75 -5.41
N ASN A 111 -16.74 -5.62 -5.34
CA ASN A 111 -17.29 -6.31 -6.54
C ASN A 111 -18.09 -5.38 -7.46
N VAL A 112 -18.48 -4.18 -6.99
CA VAL A 112 -19.30 -3.24 -7.74
C VAL A 112 -18.43 -2.23 -8.48
N CYS A 113 -17.54 -1.51 -7.79
CA CYS A 113 -16.70 -0.45 -8.38
C CYS A 113 -15.26 -0.88 -8.66
N GLY A 114 -14.83 -2.08 -8.22
CA GLY A 114 -13.47 -2.56 -8.38
C GLY A 114 -12.44 -1.87 -7.46
N GLN A 115 -12.88 -0.97 -6.59
CA GLN A 115 -12.00 -0.29 -5.65
C GLN A 115 -11.41 -1.25 -4.63
N ILE A 116 -10.15 -1.03 -4.26
CA ILE A 116 -9.48 -1.76 -3.19
C ILE A 116 -9.28 -0.80 -2.02
N THR A 117 -9.78 -1.19 -0.85
CA THR A 117 -9.71 -0.41 0.39
C THR A 117 -9.01 -1.23 1.48
N CYS A 118 -8.06 -0.62 2.18
CA CYS A 118 -7.44 -1.23 3.35
C CYS A 118 -8.40 -1.19 4.54
N ILE A 119 -8.59 -2.34 5.19
CA ILE A 119 -9.35 -2.45 6.44
C ILE A 119 -8.34 -2.65 7.57
N HIS A 120 -8.00 -1.56 8.24
CA HIS A 120 -7.00 -1.55 9.31
C HIS A 120 -7.53 -2.06 10.65
N GLU A 121 -8.86 -2.02 10.82
CA GLU A 121 -9.54 -2.48 12.02
C GLU A 121 -9.61 -4.00 12.12
N LEU A 122 -9.35 -4.69 11.01
CA LEU A 122 -9.37 -6.13 10.95
C LEU A 122 -7.96 -6.68 11.15
N GLU A 123 -7.65 -7.01 12.39
CA GLU A 123 -6.41 -7.70 12.74
C GLU A 123 -6.65 -9.21 12.76
N PRO A 124 -6.17 -9.93 11.73
CA PRO A 124 -6.33 -11.37 11.71
C PRO A 124 -5.46 -12.01 12.78
N HIS A 125 -6.05 -12.89 13.56
CA HIS A 125 -5.34 -13.66 14.58
C HIS A 125 -5.05 -15.07 14.07
N PHE A 126 -3.78 -15.38 13.89
CA PHE A 126 -3.34 -16.73 13.50
C PHE A 126 -2.75 -17.44 14.72
N PRO A 127 -3.22 -18.67 15.02
CA PRO A 127 -2.62 -19.47 16.09
C PRO A 127 -1.12 -19.71 15.80
N GLN A 128 -0.26 -19.38 16.74
CA GLN A 128 1.19 -19.56 16.58
C GLN A 128 1.56 -21.00 16.20
N ALA A 129 0.89 -21.99 16.79
CA ALA A 129 1.09 -23.39 16.47
C ALA A 129 0.80 -23.77 15.00
N ALA A 130 -0.01 -22.97 14.29
CA ALA A 130 -0.24 -23.18 12.87
C ALA A 130 0.89 -22.56 12.03
N LEU A 131 1.45 -21.45 12.48
CA LEU A 131 2.57 -20.78 11.81
C LEU A 131 3.89 -21.52 12.00
N ASP A 132 4.11 -22.14 13.17
CA ASP A 132 5.33 -22.87 13.50
C ASP A 132 5.56 -24.13 12.64
N LYS A 133 4.46 -24.65 12.02
CA LYS A 133 4.54 -25.81 11.12
C LYS A 133 5.08 -25.46 9.73
N TYR A 134 5.10 -24.18 9.37
CA TYR A 134 5.46 -23.72 8.06
C TYR A 134 6.40 -22.52 8.14
N GLN A 135 7.30 -22.40 7.19
CA GLN A 135 8.09 -21.18 7.03
C GLN A 135 7.23 -20.12 6.30
N VAL A 136 6.42 -19.40 7.05
CA VAL A 136 5.54 -18.38 6.49
C VAL A 136 6.35 -17.12 6.21
N GLY A 137 6.42 -16.72 4.94
CA GLY A 137 7.10 -15.49 4.51
C GLY A 137 6.19 -14.26 4.58
N THR A 138 4.98 -14.36 4.05
CA THR A 138 3.99 -13.28 4.03
C THR A 138 2.59 -13.83 4.17
N ILE A 139 1.68 -13.01 4.71
CA ILE A 139 0.25 -13.32 4.80
C ILE A 139 -0.50 -12.16 4.19
N ASP A 140 -1.22 -12.41 3.09
CA ASP A 140 -2.10 -11.46 2.43
C ASP A 140 -3.55 -11.86 2.63
N ILE A 141 -4.37 -10.94 3.14
CA ILE A 141 -5.79 -11.18 3.37
C ILE A 141 -6.60 -10.33 2.41
N ASN A 142 -7.24 -10.99 1.48
CA ASN A 142 -8.10 -10.38 0.49
C ASN A 142 -9.56 -10.76 0.75
N ILE A 143 -10.39 -9.75 0.96
CA ILE A 143 -11.84 -9.88 1.19
C ILE A 143 -12.55 -9.37 -0.05
N LYS A 144 -13.52 -10.14 -0.55
CA LYS A 144 -14.39 -9.70 -1.64
C LYS A 144 -15.74 -9.30 -1.07
N GLY A 145 -16.22 -8.11 -1.44
CA GLY A 145 -17.46 -7.58 -0.91
C GLY A 145 -17.89 -6.31 -1.62
N VAL A 146 -18.66 -5.48 -0.94
CA VAL A 146 -19.13 -4.18 -1.44
C VAL A 146 -18.59 -3.10 -0.51
N CYS A 147 -17.95 -2.07 -1.06
CA CYS A 147 -17.45 -0.94 -0.26
C CYS A 147 -18.60 -0.09 0.30
N LEU A 148 -18.30 0.71 1.32
CA LEU A 148 -19.31 1.56 1.99
C LEU A 148 -20.03 2.49 1.02
N GLN A 149 -19.33 3.06 0.06
CA GLN A 149 -19.94 3.93 -0.97
C GLN A 149 -20.94 3.19 -1.85
N CYS A 150 -20.58 2.00 -2.33
CA CYS A 150 -21.46 1.20 -3.18
C CYS A 150 -22.62 0.55 -2.38
N ALA A 151 -22.42 0.33 -1.09
CA ALA A 151 -23.46 -0.15 -0.20
C ALA A 151 -24.45 0.95 0.23
N GLY A 152 -24.20 2.23 -0.13
CA GLY A 152 -25.03 3.36 0.29
C GLY A 152 -24.95 3.67 1.79
N LEU A 153 -23.90 3.23 2.46
CA LEU A 153 -23.70 3.41 3.90
C LEU A 153 -22.87 4.65 4.26
N VAL A 154 -22.46 5.42 3.25
CA VAL A 154 -21.79 6.72 3.47
C VAL A 154 -22.83 7.80 3.35
N GLU A 155 -23.18 8.46 4.46
CA GLU A 155 -23.92 9.68 4.44
C GLU A 155 -23.09 10.79 3.78
N ASN A 156 -23.71 11.54 2.84
CA ASN A 156 -23.12 12.72 2.18
C ASN A 156 -22.86 13.84 3.19
#